data_141a67fbcbecdfd05aa786ed334e7217
#
_entry.id   141a67fbcbecdfd05aa786ed334e7217
#
_cell.length_a   1.000
_cell.length_b   1.000
_cell.length_c   1.000
_cell.angle_alpha   90.00
_cell.angle_beta   90.00
_cell.angle_gamma   90.00
#
_symmetry.space_group_name_H-M   'P 1'
#
loop_
_entity.id
_entity.type
_entity.pdbx_description
1 polymer ?
#
loop_
_entity_poly.entity_id
_entity_poly.type
_entity_poly.pdbx_seq_one_letter_code
_entity_poly.pdbx_strand_id
1 'polypeptide(L)'
;QKNFSLLLRIWSKIAPSYPDWKLEIIGDGALRPALEEEVVQLGLSPSVELSRPTQEMQAVYLHSSIYAMTSRYEGLPMVLIEAQQMGLPIVSFACPCGPRDVIHEGEDGFLIPLGEEDAFVRALRQLMDSEAERQRMGRAARLSSARYDVDTIMAHWIQLFDTLSVTPSSTPIS
;
A
#
# COMPACT_ATOMS: atom_id res chain seq x y z
N GLN A 1 11.74 0.13 -9.17
CA GLN A 1 10.28 0.28 -9.19
C GLN A 1 9.75 0.64 -7.80
N LYS A 2 9.98 -0.17 -6.77
CA LYS A 2 9.49 0.03 -5.39
C LYS A 2 10.13 1.21 -4.66
N ASN A 3 11.34 1.62 -5.08
CA ASN A 3 12.05 2.80 -4.60
C ASN A 3 12.34 2.81 -3.08
N PHE A 4 12.80 1.68 -2.56
CA PHE A 4 13.08 1.52 -1.12
C PHE A 4 14.17 2.47 -0.60
N SER A 5 15.15 2.88 -1.42
CA SER A 5 16.11 3.93 -1.04
C SER A 5 15.40 5.24 -0.65
N LEU A 6 14.34 5.62 -1.36
CA LEU A 6 13.52 6.77 -0.97
C LEU A 6 12.82 6.54 0.38
N LEU A 7 12.27 5.34 0.60
CA LEU A 7 11.65 4.99 1.87
C LEU A 7 12.64 5.07 3.04
N LEU A 8 13.88 4.60 2.85
CA LEU A 8 14.93 4.72 3.86
C LEU A 8 15.29 6.18 4.17
N ARG A 9 15.37 7.05 3.15
CA ARG A 9 15.61 8.50 3.35
C ARG A 9 14.43 9.16 4.07
N ILE A 10 13.19 8.81 3.74
CA ILE A 10 12.00 9.29 4.47
C ILE A 10 12.07 8.82 5.92
N TRP A 11 12.37 7.54 6.15
CA TRP A 11 12.47 6.97 7.48
C TRP A 11 13.57 7.61 8.33
N SER A 12 14.72 7.97 7.73
CA SER A 12 15.80 8.67 8.44
C SER A 12 15.39 10.01 9.02
N LYS A 13 14.39 10.68 8.42
CA LYS A 13 13.81 11.94 8.95
C LYS A 13 12.85 11.70 10.12
N ILE A 14 12.41 10.47 10.32
CA ILE A 14 11.38 10.09 11.31
C ILE A 14 11.97 9.36 12.49
N ALA A 15 12.79 8.36 12.25
CA ALA A 15 13.31 7.41 13.23
C ALA A 15 13.90 8.05 14.50
N PRO A 16 14.66 9.16 14.45
CA PRO A 16 15.22 9.78 15.66
C PRO A 16 14.17 10.27 16.67
N SER A 17 12.97 10.62 16.19
CA SER A 17 11.86 11.09 17.04
C SER A 17 10.91 9.98 17.46
N TYR A 18 11.06 8.77 16.91
CA TYR A 18 10.15 7.64 17.11
C TYR A 18 10.93 6.33 17.39
N PRO A 19 11.67 6.25 18.51
CA PRO A 19 12.59 5.12 18.76
C PRO A 19 11.88 3.76 18.91
N ASP A 20 10.60 3.76 19.27
CA ASP A 20 9.82 2.54 19.45
C ASP A 20 9.23 1.99 18.14
N TRP A 21 9.30 2.78 17.06
CA TRP A 21 8.82 2.36 15.76
C TRP A 21 9.90 1.69 14.94
N LYS A 22 9.49 0.67 14.18
CA LYS A 22 10.34 -0.07 13.26
C LYS A 22 9.80 0.02 11.85
N LEU A 23 10.71 0.09 10.88
CA LEU A 23 10.40 -0.10 9.47
C LEU A 23 10.87 -1.49 9.06
N GLU A 24 9.95 -2.33 8.60
CA GLU A 24 10.27 -3.62 8.01
C GLU A 24 10.07 -3.56 6.50
N ILE A 25 11.06 -3.99 5.74
CA ILE A 25 11.01 -4.13 4.28
C ILE A 25 11.19 -5.61 3.97
N ILE A 26 10.14 -6.22 3.43
CA ILE A 26 10.10 -7.66 3.16
C ILE A 26 10.26 -7.90 1.67
N GLY A 27 11.23 -8.70 1.32
CA GLY A 27 11.51 -9.04 -0.06
C GLY A 27 12.94 -9.46 -0.31
N ASP A 28 13.23 -9.78 -1.56
CA ASP A 28 14.57 -10.07 -2.03
C ASP A 28 14.76 -9.46 -3.43
N GLY A 29 16.02 -9.33 -3.85
CA GLY A 29 16.35 -8.81 -5.17
C GLY A 29 17.78 -8.30 -5.26
N ALA A 30 18.19 -7.99 -6.47
CA ALA A 30 19.57 -7.57 -6.78
C ALA A 30 20.03 -6.31 -6.01
N LEU A 31 19.10 -5.49 -5.53
CA LEU A 31 19.41 -4.26 -4.80
C LEU A 31 19.56 -4.45 -3.29
N ARG A 32 19.35 -5.67 -2.78
CA ARG A 32 19.42 -5.94 -1.34
C ARG A 32 20.75 -5.52 -0.70
N PRO A 33 21.93 -5.89 -1.25
CA PRO A 33 23.20 -5.47 -0.65
C PRO A 33 23.36 -3.94 -0.59
N ALA A 34 22.91 -3.23 -1.63
CA ALA A 34 22.96 -1.77 -1.64
C ALA A 34 22.02 -1.13 -0.59
N LEU A 35 20.84 -1.75 -0.35
CA LEU A 35 19.92 -1.29 0.70
C LEU A 35 20.48 -1.55 2.11
N GLU A 36 21.13 -2.70 2.32
CA GLU A 36 21.80 -3.04 3.58
C GLU A 36 22.91 -2.02 3.89
N GLU A 37 23.71 -1.65 2.89
CA GLU A 37 24.71 -0.60 3.02
C GLU A 37 24.08 0.77 3.30
N GLU A 38 23.02 1.15 2.59
CA GLU A 38 22.29 2.40 2.81
C GLU A 38 21.69 2.50 4.23
N VAL A 39 21.14 1.40 4.78
CA VAL A 39 20.68 1.33 6.17
C VAL A 39 21.80 1.66 7.16
N VAL A 40 23.01 1.12 6.94
CA VAL A 40 24.17 1.41 7.78
C VAL A 40 24.64 2.86 7.64
N GLN A 41 24.76 3.35 6.41
CA GLN A 41 25.18 4.72 6.13
C GLN A 41 24.25 5.78 6.72
N LEU A 42 22.95 5.50 6.75
CA LEU A 42 21.94 6.38 7.34
C LEU A 42 21.79 6.21 8.85
N GLY A 43 22.52 5.28 9.48
CA GLY A 43 22.43 5.01 10.91
C GLY A 43 21.10 4.36 11.34
N LEU A 44 20.44 3.65 10.42
CA LEU A 44 19.10 3.11 10.61
C LEU A 44 19.06 1.67 11.13
N SER A 45 20.21 1.02 11.31
CA SER A 45 20.29 -0.38 11.77
C SER A 45 19.46 -0.69 13.03
N PRO A 46 19.26 0.22 14.00
CA PRO A 46 18.42 -0.06 15.16
C PRO A 46 16.92 -0.07 14.86
N SER A 47 16.47 0.53 13.74
CA SER A 47 15.05 0.78 13.45
C SER A 47 14.57 0.26 12.10
N VAL A 48 15.45 -0.32 11.28
CA VAL A 48 15.10 -0.89 9.97
C VAL A 48 15.48 -2.35 9.93
N GLU A 49 14.55 -3.19 9.51
CA GLU A 49 14.76 -4.61 9.23
C GLU A 49 14.50 -4.91 7.76
N LEU A 50 15.45 -5.57 7.11
CA LEU A 50 15.33 -6.08 5.74
C LEU A 50 15.09 -7.57 5.82
N SER A 51 13.81 -7.98 5.82
CA SER A 51 13.39 -9.37 5.95
C SER A 51 13.36 -10.08 4.59
N ARG A 52 13.55 -11.39 4.60
CA ARG A 52 13.38 -12.22 3.40
C ARG A 52 11.90 -12.43 3.08
N PRO A 53 11.55 -12.77 1.81
CA PRO A 53 10.18 -13.15 1.47
C PRO A 53 9.67 -14.27 2.37
N THR A 54 8.41 -14.16 2.79
CA THR A 54 7.73 -15.15 3.63
C THR A 54 6.39 -15.53 3.01
N GLN A 55 5.91 -16.73 3.30
CA GLN A 55 4.54 -17.15 3.00
C GLN A 55 3.54 -16.67 4.05
N GLU A 56 4.01 -16.22 5.21
CA GLU A 56 3.20 -15.76 6.34
C GLU A 56 2.90 -14.25 6.27
N MET A 57 2.71 -13.70 5.04
CA MET A 57 2.47 -12.26 4.86
C MET A 57 1.26 -11.74 5.63
N GLN A 58 0.23 -12.59 5.80
CA GLN A 58 -0.94 -12.22 6.62
C GLN A 58 -0.55 -11.92 8.07
N ALA A 59 0.32 -12.72 8.68
CA ALA A 59 0.81 -12.47 10.03
C ALA A 59 1.61 -11.17 10.10
N VAL A 60 2.42 -10.87 9.08
CA VAL A 60 3.16 -9.60 8.99
C VAL A 60 2.21 -8.42 8.97
N TYR A 61 1.20 -8.42 8.11
CA TYR A 61 0.20 -7.33 8.07
C TYR A 61 -0.51 -7.18 9.42
N LEU A 62 -0.91 -8.26 10.07
CA LEU A 62 -1.60 -8.21 11.37
C LEU A 62 -0.75 -7.65 12.52
N HIS A 63 0.58 -7.77 12.43
CA HIS A 63 1.52 -7.19 13.40
C HIS A 63 1.99 -5.78 13.03
N SER A 64 1.64 -5.32 11.84
CA SER A 64 1.98 -3.98 11.36
C SER A 64 0.93 -2.96 11.80
N SER A 65 1.33 -1.69 11.84
CA SER A 65 0.45 -0.58 12.23
C SER A 65 0.12 0.35 11.07
N ILE A 66 0.99 0.44 10.06
CA ILE A 66 0.88 1.32 8.89
C ILE A 66 1.53 0.60 7.71
N TYR A 67 0.94 0.71 6.53
CA TYR A 67 1.57 0.29 5.28
C TYR A 67 2.10 1.51 4.52
N ALA A 68 3.38 1.49 4.14
CA ALA A 68 4.03 2.58 3.41
C ALA A 68 4.46 2.12 2.01
N MET A 69 4.08 2.86 0.95
CA MET A 69 4.44 2.54 -0.43
C MET A 69 5.09 3.73 -1.15
N THR A 70 6.34 3.55 -1.57
CA THR A 70 7.13 4.57 -2.27
C THR A 70 7.37 4.27 -3.75
N SER A 71 6.57 3.40 -4.34
CA SER A 71 6.71 2.99 -5.74
C SER A 71 6.64 4.17 -6.71
N ARG A 72 7.41 4.07 -7.78
CA ARG A 72 7.41 5.06 -8.87
C ARG A 72 6.30 4.84 -9.88
N TYR A 73 5.89 3.61 -10.06
CA TYR A 73 4.76 3.18 -10.91
C TYR A 73 4.28 1.80 -10.45
N GLU A 74 3.00 1.53 -10.64
CA GLU A 74 2.36 0.23 -10.36
C GLU A 74 1.37 -0.10 -11.50
N GLY A 75 0.89 -1.34 -11.54
CA GLY A 75 -0.34 -1.70 -12.22
C GLY A 75 -1.52 -1.59 -11.25
N LEU A 76 -2.13 -2.71 -10.88
CA LEU A 76 -2.97 -2.80 -9.69
C LEU A 76 -2.10 -3.31 -8.53
N PRO A 77 -1.81 -2.48 -7.51
CA PRO A 77 -0.92 -2.88 -6.43
C PRO A 77 -1.66 -3.78 -5.42
N MET A 78 -1.64 -5.09 -5.66
CA MET A 78 -2.30 -6.09 -4.80
C MET A 78 -1.91 -5.95 -3.32
N VAL A 79 -0.67 -5.58 -3.05
CA VAL A 79 -0.17 -5.33 -1.67
C VAL A 79 -0.94 -4.24 -0.93
N LEU A 80 -1.52 -3.25 -1.63
CA LEU A 80 -2.39 -2.25 -1.00
C LEU A 80 -3.74 -2.85 -0.64
N ILE A 81 -4.30 -3.68 -1.51
CA ILE A 81 -5.57 -4.39 -1.25
C ILE A 81 -5.39 -5.35 -0.08
N GLU A 82 -4.29 -6.10 -0.05
CA GLU A 82 -3.95 -7.00 1.06
C GLU A 82 -3.82 -6.23 2.38
N ALA A 83 -3.11 -5.09 2.38
CA ALA A 83 -2.98 -4.23 3.55
C ALA A 83 -4.35 -3.70 4.03
N GLN A 84 -5.21 -3.26 3.11
CA GLN A 84 -6.58 -2.83 3.42
C GLN A 84 -7.42 -3.95 4.02
N GLN A 85 -7.35 -5.18 3.48
CA GLN A 85 -8.06 -6.34 4.02
C GLN A 85 -7.66 -6.64 5.47
N MET A 86 -6.41 -6.40 5.82
CA MET A 86 -5.91 -6.56 7.19
C MET A 86 -6.18 -5.32 8.07
N GLY A 87 -6.81 -4.28 7.53
CA GLY A 87 -7.20 -3.09 8.28
C GLY A 87 -6.03 -2.14 8.54
N LEU A 88 -5.01 -2.13 7.68
CA LEU A 88 -3.89 -1.19 7.79
C LEU A 88 -4.21 0.13 7.08
N PRO A 89 -4.03 1.28 7.73
CA PRO A 89 -4.00 2.55 7.05
C PRO A 89 -2.78 2.62 6.14
N ILE A 90 -2.94 3.24 4.98
CA ILE A 90 -1.91 3.27 3.94
C ILE A 90 -1.36 4.69 3.80
N VAL A 91 -0.04 4.83 3.65
CA VAL A 91 0.60 6.04 3.13
C VAL A 91 1.32 5.68 1.84
N SER A 92 0.87 6.25 0.72
CA SER A 92 1.41 5.92 -0.60
C SER A 92 1.66 7.16 -1.43
N PHE A 93 2.73 7.14 -2.23
CA PHE A 93 2.79 8.09 -3.33
C PHE A 93 1.70 7.77 -4.36
N ALA A 94 1.08 8.83 -4.89
CA ALA A 94 0.12 8.78 -5.98
C ALA A 94 0.85 8.57 -7.32
N CYS A 95 1.59 7.45 -7.43
CA CYS A 95 2.28 7.11 -8.67
C CYS A 95 1.28 6.78 -9.78
N PRO A 96 1.71 6.83 -11.08
CA PRO A 96 0.86 6.44 -12.19
C PRO A 96 0.32 5.02 -12.00
N CYS A 97 -0.98 4.87 -12.24
CA CYS A 97 -1.80 3.66 -12.08
C CYS A 97 -1.88 3.12 -10.64
N GLY A 98 -2.97 2.52 -10.30
CA GLY A 98 -3.20 1.69 -9.14
C GLY A 98 -3.45 2.38 -7.80
N PRO A 99 -2.55 3.14 -7.17
CA PRO A 99 -2.80 3.66 -5.83
C PRO A 99 -4.05 4.54 -5.72
N ARG A 100 -4.34 5.35 -6.76
CA ARG A 100 -5.55 6.20 -6.84
C ARG A 100 -6.83 5.39 -6.99
N ASP A 101 -6.74 4.17 -7.49
CA ASP A 101 -7.89 3.28 -7.68
C ASP A 101 -8.18 2.49 -6.39
N VAL A 102 -7.19 2.39 -5.50
CA VAL A 102 -7.26 1.58 -4.28
C VAL A 102 -7.50 2.45 -3.04
N ILE A 103 -6.90 3.62 -2.94
CA ILE A 103 -6.91 4.45 -1.74
C ILE A 103 -7.91 5.61 -1.90
N HIS A 104 -8.78 5.79 -0.91
CA HIS A 104 -9.61 6.98 -0.75
C HIS A 104 -8.88 7.95 0.20
N GLU A 105 -8.41 9.08 -0.36
CA GLU A 105 -7.64 10.08 0.35
C GLU A 105 -8.33 10.56 1.63
N GLY A 106 -7.61 10.46 2.76
CA GLY A 106 -8.10 10.90 4.08
C GLY A 106 -9.11 9.96 4.74
N GLU A 107 -9.62 8.94 4.03
CA GLU A 107 -10.58 7.97 4.58
C GLU A 107 -9.87 6.68 5.02
N ASP A 108 -9.21 5.99 4.10
CA ASP A 108 -8.55 4.70 4.32
C ASP A 108 -7.02 4.76 4.15
N GLY A 109 -6.48 5.94 3.80
CA GLY A 109 -5.06 6.19 3.64
C GLY A 109 -4.76 7.60 3.17
N PHE A 110 -3.48 7.86 2.91
CA PHE A 110 -2.97 9.10 2.35
C PHE A 110 -2.31 8.87 0.99
N LEU A 111 -2.75 9.62 -0.01
CA LEU A 111 -2.20 9.65 -1.36
C LEU A 111 -1.34 10.90 -1.56
N ILE A 112 -0.05 10.75 -1.44
CA ILE A 112 0.90 11.85 -1.48
C ILE A 112 1.36 12.09 -2.93
N PRO A 113 1.35 13.33 -3.45
CA PRO A 113 1.88 13.60 -4.78
C PRO A 113 3.35 13.14 -4.90
N LEU A 114 3.73 12.64 -6.09
CA LEU A 114 5.10 12.22 -6.35
C LEU A 114 6.08 13.37 -6.12
N GLY A 115 7.15 13.10 -5.38
CA GLY A 115 8.18 14.08 -5.05
C GLY A 115 7.94 14.87 -3.77
N GLU A 116 6.74 14.83 -3.19
CA GLU A 116 6.40 15.52 -1.95
C GLU A 116 6.84 14.70 -0.71
N GLU A 117 8.16 14.49 -0.56
CA GLU A 117 8.71 13.67 0.54
C GLU A 117 8.30 14.19 1.93
N ASP A 118 8.27 15.50 2.12
CA ASP A 118 7.91 16.09 3.42
C ASP A 118 6.43 15.92 3.73
N ALA A 119 5.56 15.86 2.72
CA ALA A 119 4.16 15.50 2.92
C ALA A 119 4.03 14.02 3.33
N PHE A 120 4.82 13.13 2.74
CA PHE A 120 4.87 11.71 3.13
C PHE A 120 5.32 11.56 4.59
N VAL A 121 6.37 12.27 5.00
CA VAL A 121 6.83 12.32 6.40
C VAL A 121 5.72 12.80 7.33
N ARG A 122 5.00 13.87 6.99
CA ARG A 122 3.88 14.37 7.81
C ARG A 122 2.77 13.34 7.94
N ALA A 123 2.38 12.68 6.86
CA ALA A 123 1.34 11.65 6.86
C ALA A 123 1.73 10.46 7.75
N LEU A 124 2.98 9.97 7.65
CA LEU A 124 3.47 8.92 8.55
C LEU A 124 3.42 9.36 10.02
N ARG A 125 3.93 10.56 10.34
CA ARG A 125 3.91 11.09 11.71
C ARG A 125 2.48 11.21 12.25
N GLN A 126 1.55 11.70 11.47
CA GLN A 126 0.14 11.80 11.86
C GLN A 126 -0.42 10.45 12.30
N LEU A 127 -0.13 9.39 11.54
CA LEU A 127 -0.55 8.04 11.90
C LEU A 127 0.24 7.47 13.07
N MET A 128 1.54 7.75 13.19
CA MET A 128 2.37 7.28 14.30
C MET A 128 1.94 7.90 15.62
N ASP A 129 1.56 9.19 15.62
CA ASP A 129 1.16 9.94 16.80
C ASP A 129 -0.26 9.58 17.28
N SER A 130 -1.13 9.02 16.42
CA SER A 130 -2.54 8.80 16.75
C SER A 130 -2.99 7.35 16.50
N GLU A 131 -3.11 6.58 17.56
CA GLU A 131 -3.71 5.25 17.49
C GLU A 131 -5.17 5.32 17.03
N ALA A 132 -5.93 6.32 17.52
CA ALA A 132 -7.32 6.51 17.14
C ALA A 132 -7.47 6.73 15.63
N GLU A 133 -6.56 7.49 15.02
CA GLU A 133 -6.56 7.73 13.57
C GLU A 133 -6.18 6.46 12.80
N ARG A 134 -5.17 5.71 13.25
CA ARG A 134 -4.84 4.41 12.65
C ARG A 134 -6.03 3.46 12.69
N GLN A 135 -6.73 3.37 13.82
CA GLN A 135 -7.92 2.52 13.95
C GLN A 135 -9.08 3.00 13.08
N ARG A 136 -9.31 4.32 12.99
CA ARG A 136 -10.34 4.90 12.13
C ARG A 136 -10.08 4.55 10.66
N MET A 137 -8.89 4.88 10.17
CA MET A 137 -8.50 4.61 8.78
C MET A 137 -8.43 3.11 8.49
N GLY A 138 -7.93 2.31 9.42
CA GLY A 138 -7.85 0.86 9.26
C GLY A 138 -9.23 0.21 9.13
N ARG A 139 -10.24 0.68 9.89
CA ARG A 139 -11.63 0.21 9.71
C ARG A 139 -12.17 0.59 8.33
N ALA A 140 -11.93 1.83 7.90
CA ALA A 140 -12.33 2.28 6.56
C ALA A 140 -11.63 1.47 5.46
N ALA A 141 -10.33 1.22 5.59
CA ALA A 141 -9.55 0.41 4.66
C ALA A 141 -10.14 -1.00 4.50
N ARG A 142 -10.47 -1.64 5.61
CA ARG A 142 -11.09 -2.97 5.58
C ARG A 142 -12.46 -2.97 4.88
N LEU A 143 -13.27 -1.94 5.07
CA LEU A 143 -14.54 -1.80 4.35
C LEU A 143 -14.32 -1.54 2.87
N SER A 144 -13.36 -0.68 2.52
CA SER A 144 -13.02 -0.37 1.13
C SER A 144 -12.52 -1.59 0.35
N SER A 145 -11.81 -2.51 1.02
CA SER A 145 -11.26 -3.71 0.38
C SER A 145 -12.34 -4.68 -0.13
N ALA A 146 -13.55 -4.65 0.43
CA ALA A 146 -14.65 -5.55 0.05
C ALA A 146 -15.04 -5.46 -1.43
N ARG A 147 -14.76 -4.32 -2.09
CA ARG A 147 -14.98 -4.17 -3.54
C ARG A 147 -14.08 -5.05 -4.39
N TYR A 148 -13.00 -5.60 -3.80
CA TYR A 148 -12.08 -6.53 -4.43
C TYR A 148 -12.31 -7.98 -4.04
N ASP A 149 -13.34 -8.27 -3.26
CA ASP A 149 -13.72 -9.64 -2.91
C ASP A 149 -14.12 -10.41 -4.16
N VAL A 150 -13.77 -11.70 -4.20
CA VAL A 150 -14.02 -12.58 -5.34
C VAL A 150 -15.50 -12.56 -5.73
N ASP A 151 -16.41 -12.65 -4.76
CA ASP A 151 -17.85 -12.67 -5.02
C ASP A 151 -18.33 -11.36 -5.65
N THR A 152 -17.83 -10.21 -5.19
CA THR A 152 -18.13 -8.89 -5.74
C THR A 152 -17.66 -8.78 -7.19
N ILE A 153 -16.42 -9.17 -7.45
CA ILE A 153 -15.84 -9.12 -8.79
C ILE A 153 -16.55 -10.10 -9.72
N MET A 154 -16.86 -11.32 -9.27
CA MET A 154 -17.58 -12.31 -10.08
C MET A 154 -18.99 -11.85 -10.43
N ALA A 155 -19.70 -11.19 -9.50
CA ALA A 155 -21.01 -10.62 -9.79
C ALA A 155 -20.95 -9.59 -10.93
N HIS A 156 -19.94 -8.72 -10.96
CA HIS A 156 -19.72 -7.76 -12.05
C HIS A 156 -19.41 -8.46 -13.38
N TRP A 157 -18.61 -9.52 -13.38
CA TRP A 157 -18.33 -10.30 -14.60
C TRP A 157 -19.58 -10.99 -15.14
N ILE A 158 -20.40 -11.61 -14.28
CA ILE A 158 -21.64 -12.25 -14.68
C ILE A 158 -22.58 -11.20 -15.33
N GLN A 159 -22.77 -10.05 -14.68
CA GLN A 159 -23.59 -8.98 -15.22
C GLN A 159 -23.08 -8.49 -16.58
N LEU A 160 -21.77 -8.36 -16.77
CA LEU A 160 -21.16 -7.97 -18.03
C LEU A 160 -21.46 -9.02 -19.12
N PHE A 161 -21.27 -10.31 -18.82
CA PHE A 161 -21.53 -11.40 -19.78
C PHE A 161 -23.00 -11.46 -20.15
N ASP A 162 -23.91 -11.31 -19.21
CA ASP A 162 -25.35 -11.27 -19.48
C ASP A 162 -25.70 -10.11 -20.43
N THR A 163 -25.13 -8.93 -20.20
CA THR A 163 -25.31 -7.75 -21.05
C THR A 163 -24.82 -7.98 -22.49
N LEU A 164 -23.66 -8.63 -22.63
CA LEU A 164 -23.07 -8.92 -23.94
C LEU A 164 -23.75 -10.08 -24.66
N SER A 165 -24.39 -10.99 -23.94
CA SER A 165 -25.10 -12.14 -24.50
C SER A 165 -26.47 -11.78 -25.07
N VAL A 166 -27.02 -10.62 -24.73
CA VAL A 166 -28.23 -10.07 -25.35
C VAL A 166 -27.85 -9.46 -26.71
N THR A 167 -27.54 -10.31 -27.68
CA THR A 167 -27.36 -9.85 -29.09
C THR A 167 -28.72 -9.40 -29.60
N PRO A 168 -28.86 -8.22 -30.23
CA PRO A 168 -30.09 -7.86 -30.89
C PRO A 168 -30.35 -8.86 -32.00
N SER A 169 -31.55 -9.48 -31.98
CA SER A 169 -32.02 -10.35 -33.04
C SER A 169 -31.84 -9.65 -34.41
N SER A 170 -31.10 -10.29 -35.28
CA SER A 170 -30.95 -9.91 -36.68
C SER A 170 -32.32 -9.62 -37.29
N THR A 171 -32.55 -8.37 -37.69
CA THR A 171 -33.64 -7.99 -38.58
C THR A 171 -33.40 -8.72 -39.91
N PRO A 172 -34.34 -9.53 -40.44
CA PRO A 172 -34.17 -10.11 -41.75
C PRO A 172 -34.23 -8.99 -42.78
N ILE A 173 -33.17 -8.91 -43.59
CA ILE A 173 -33.15 -8.06 -44.79
C ILE A 173 -34.16 -8.65 -45.77
N SER A 174 -35.18 -7.88 -46.04
CA SER A 174 -36.19 -8.16 -47.09
C SER A 174 -35.65 -7.83 -48.47
#